data_1274bd01aaae89b1c4a652668d49a513
#
_entry.id   1274bd01aaae89b1c4a652668d49a513
#
_cell.length_a   1.000
_cell.length_b   1.000
_cell.length_c   1.000
_cell.angle_alpha   90.00
_cell.angle_beta   90.00
_cell.angle_gamma   90.00
#
_symmetry.space_group_name_H-M   'P 1'
#
loop_
_entity.id
_entity.type
_entity.pdbx_description
1 polymer ?
#
loop_
_entity_poly.entity_id
_entity_poly.type
_entity_poly.pdbx_seq_one_letter_code
_entity_poly.pdbx_strand_id
1 'polypeptide(L)'
;VKGGFSSLTPEQLAGLPPGIECRVDETYEEFIKEALGEHAGEMSFRNFCEAQMVWDNVMANTAVEYLKANPRKSLVILAGSGHSWKRGIPAQVRRLSKYSYTVVLPESDDVKIETINQSDADYFITGWFF
;
A
#
# COMPACT_ATOMS: atom_id res chain seq x y z
N VAL A 1 -2.49 15.47 5.78
CA VAL A 1 -3.12 14.17 6.06
C VAL A 1 -4.38 14.30 6.90
N LYS A 2 -4.42 15.17 7.95
CA LYS A 2 -5.60 15.30 8.84
C LYS A 2 -6.90 15.64 8.10
N GLY A 3 -6.85 16.39 7.01
CA GLY A 3 -8.03 16.82 6.25
C GLY A 3 -8.38 15.94 5.03
N GLY A 4 -7.56 14.97 4.68
CA GLY A 4 -7.74 14.17 3.46
C GLY A 4 -7.73 15.00 2.17
N PHE A 5 -8.22 14.43 1.07
CA PHE A 5 -8.28 15.12 -0.23
C PHE A 5 -9.21 16.34 -0.22
N SER A 6 -10.22 16.36 0.64
CA SER A 6 -11.14 17.48 0.79
C SER A 6 -10.48 18.76 1.31
N SER A 7 -9.30 18.67 1.90
CA SER A 7 -8.51 19.80 2.39
C SER A 7 -7.47 20.32 1.41
N LEU A 8 -7.31 19.68 0.25
CA LEU A 8 -6.34 20.07 -0.77
C LEU A 8 -6.91 21.14 -1.70
N THR A 9 -6.05 22.05 -2.14
CA THR A 9 -6.42 22.98 -3.20
C THR A 9 -6.54 22.27 -4.55
N PRO A 10 -7.24 22.85 -5.56
CA PRO A 10 -7.29 22.28 -6.90
C PRO A 10 -5.92 22.00 -7.50
N GLU A 11 -4.94 22.87 -7.27
CA GLU A 11 -3.56 22.72 -7.74
C GLU A 11 -2.87 21.53 -7.07
N GLN A 12 -3.06 21.36 -5.76
CA GLN A 12 -2.53 20.22 -5.00
C GLN A 12 -3.16 18.91 -5.47
N LEU A 13 -4.48 18.91 -5.70
CA LEU A 13 -5.18 17.74 -6.24
C LEU A 13 -4.68 17.38 -7.65
N ALA A 14 -4.47 18.38 -8.52
CA ALA A 14 -3.93 18.16 -9.85
C ALA A 14 -2.49 17.62 -9.85
N GLY A 15 -1.74 17.86 -8.78
CA GLY A 15 -0.40 17.30 -8.57
C GLY A 15 -0.37 15.84 -8.11
N LEU A 16 -1.52 15.29 -7.70
CA LEU A 16 -1.59 13.88 -7.32
C LEU A 16 -1.63 12.99 -8.56
N PRO A 17 -1.09 11.76 -8.48
CA PRO A 17 -1.25 10.78 -9.53
C PRO A 17 -2.73 10.52 -9.82
N PRO A 18 -3.12 10.33 -11.10
CA PRO A 18 -4.52 10.13 -11.45
C PRO A 18 -5.06 8.79 -10.93
N GLY A 19 -6.35 8.76 -10.59
CA GLY A 19 -7.05 7.55 -10.18
C GLY A 19 -6.72 7.07 -8.78
N ILE A 20 -6.26 7.96 -7.90
CA ILE A 20 -6.12 7.65 -6.48
C ILE A 20 -7.51 7.75 -5.84
N GLU A 21 -8.00 6.61 -5.41
CA GLU A 21 -9.26 6.49 -4.67
C GLU A 21 -9.03 5.53 -3.49
N CYS A 22 -9.64 5.84 -2.36
CA CYS A 22 -9.72 4.90 -1.25
C CYS A 22 -10.69 3.77 -1.65
N ARG A 23 -10.11 2.72 -2.22
CA ARG A 23 -10.82 1.47 -2.57
C ARG A 23 -10.25 0.36 -1.72
N VAL A 24 -10.99 -0.01 -0.71
CA VAL A 24 -10.61 -1.08 0.21
C VAL A 24 -11.68 -2.16 0.18
N ASP A 25 -11.27 -3.40 0.23
CA ASP A 25 -12.16 -4.50 0.59
C ASP A 25 -12.22 -4.64 2.13
N GLU A 26 -13.13 -5.47 2.59
CA GLU A 26 -13.46 -5.63 4.00
C GLU A 26 -12.21 -5.99 4.85
N THR A 27 -11.37 -6.89 4.36
CA THR A 27 -10.13 -7.33 5.04
C THR A 27 -9.11 -6.18 5.16
N TYR A 28 -8.95 -5.40 4.09
CA TYR A 28 -8.02 -4.27 4.10
C TYR A 28 -8.56 -3.10 4.92
N GLU A 29 -9.89 -2.96 4.98
CA GLU A 29 -10.55 -1.98 5.85
C GLU A 29 -10.30 -2.29 7.33
N GLU A 30 -10.42 -3.55 7.74
CA GLU A 30 -10.10 -3.99 9.10
C GLU A 30 -8.64 -3.72 9.44
N PHE A 31 -7.71 -4.09 8.56
CA PHE A 31 -6.29 -3.80 8.73
C PHE A 31 -6.01 -2.29 8.88
N ILE A 32 -6.60 -1.45 8.03
CA ILE A 32 -6.42 0.01 8.16
C ILE A 32 -7.03 0.54 9.46
N LYS A 33 -8.18 0.01 9.90
CA LYS A 33 -8.80 0.41 11.18
C LYS A 33 -7.91 0.04 12.36
N GLU A 34 -7.31 -1.15 12.34
CA GLU A 34 -6.37 -1.59 13.36
C GLU A 34 -5.10 -0.73 13.36
N ALA A 35 -4.50 -0.49 12.19
CA ALA A 35 -3.33 0.38 12.04
C ALA A 35 -3.61 1.83 12.45
N LEU A 36 -4.84 2.31 12.25
CA LEU A 36 -5.27 3.63 12.71
C LEU A 36 -5.36 3.68 14.24
N GLY A 37 -5.79 2.59 14.89
CA GLY A 37 -5.75 2.34 16.33
C GLY A 37 -6.10 3.56 17.17
N GLU A 38 -5.21 3.90 18.12
CA GLU A 38 -5.37 5.05 19.04
C GLU A 38 -5.40 6.42 18.34
N HIS A 39 -4.95 6.50 17.08
CA HIS A 39 -5.01 7.72 16.25
C HIS A 39 -6.39 7.97 15.64
N ALA A 40 -7.34 7.06 15.82
CA ALA A 40 -8.71 7.18 15.29
C ALA A 40 -9.45 8.46 15.73
N GLY A 41 -9.07 9.05 16.86
CA GLY A 41 -9.64 10.33 17.36
C GLY A 41 -9.19 11.57 16.58
N GLU A 42 -8.07 11.49 15.84
CA GLU A 42 -7.47 12.64 15.15
C GLU A 42 -7.65 12.60 13.63
N MET A 43 -7.92 11.44 13.06
CA MET A 43 -8.00 11.23 11.61
C MET A 43 -9.13 10.28 11.26
N SER A 44 -9.98 10.66 10.29
CA SER A 44 -11.00 9.73 9.81
C SER A 44 -10.35 8.58 9.03
N PHE A 45 -10.97 7.40 9.08
CA PHE A 45 -10.59 6.24 8.25
C PHE A 45 -10.37 6.62 6.79
N ARG A 46 -11.28 7.42 6.22
CA ARG A 46 -11.17 7.87 4.84
C ARG A 46 -9.89 8.66 4.58
N ASN A 47 -9.56 9.62 5.43
CA ASN A 47 -8.38 10.45 5.26
C ASN A 47 -7.09 9.62 5.37
N PHE A 48 -7.07 8.63 6.26
CA PHE A 48 -5.94 7.71 6.40
C PHE A 48 -5.80 6.83 5.15
N CYS A 49 -6.89 6.25 4.68
CA CYS A 49 -6.91 5.45 3.46
C CYS A 49 -6.45 6.27 2.24
N GLU A 50 -6.92 7.51 2.09
CA GLU A 50 -6.48 8.40 1.02
C GLU A 50 -4.97 8.65 1.09
N ALA A 51 -4.42 8.87 2.27
CA ALA A 51 -2.97 9.02 2.46
C ALA A 51 -2.19 7.76 2.09
N GLN A 52 -2.64 6.58 2.53
CA GLN A 52 -2.05 5.30 2.15
C GLN A 52 -2.02 5.12 0.63
N MET A 53 -3.13 5.41 -0.05
CA MET A 53 -3.22 5.29 -1.51
C MET A 53 -2.26 6.23 -2.23
N VAL A 54 -2.03 7.44 -1.72
CA VAL A 54 -1.00 8.35 -2.28
C VAL A 54 0.38 7.74 -2.15
N TRP A 55 0.75 7.26 -0.97
CA TRP A 55 2.04 6.64 -0.71
C TRP A 55 2.28 5.43 -1.62
N ASP A 56 1.33 4.51 -1.66
CA ASP A 56 1.42 3.30 -2.47
C ASP A 56 1.55 3.63 -3.96
N ASN A 57 0.78 4.61 -4.43
CA ASN A 57 0.83 5.03 -5.82
C ASN A 57 2.18 5.68 -6.19
N VAL A 58 2.69 6.58 -5.34
CA VAL A 58 3.97 7.26 -5.60
C VAL A 58 5.12 6.25 -5.59
N MET A 59 5.15 5.33 -4.60
CA MET A 59 6.16 4.28 -4.53
C MET A 59 6.10 3.35 -5.74
N ALA A 60 4.91 2.92 -6.13
CA ALA A 60 4.70 2.07 -7.30
C ALA A 60 5.13 2.77 -8.60
N ASN A 61 4.73 4.03 -8.77
CA ASN A 61 5.10 4.81 -9.96
C ASN A 61 6.63 4.97 -10.06
N THR A 62 7.28 5.29 -8.96
CA THR A 62 8.75 5.40 -8.90
C THR A 62 9.41 4.08 -9.31
N ALA A 63 8.92 2.96 -8.79
CA ALA A 63 9.41 1.63 -9.13
C ALA A 63 9.21 1.30 -10.62
N VAL A 64 8.03 1.59 -11.16
CA VAL A 64 7.70 1.35 -12.56
C VAL A 64 8.56 2.21 -13.49
N GLU A 65 8.73 3.49 -13.20
CA GLU A 65 9.59 4.38 -14.00
C GLU A 65 11.07 3.94 -13.94
N TYR A 66 11.55 3.51 -12.78
CA TYR A 66 12.89 2.94 -12.67
C TYR A 66 13.07 1.72 -13.57
N LEU A 67 12.13 0.78 -13.55
CA LEU A 67 12.20 -0.44 -14.37
C LEU A 67 12.08 -0.14 -15.87
N LYS A 68 11.27 0.84 -16.27
CA LYS A 68 11.20 1.30 -17.66
C LYS A 68 12.55 1.85 -18.14
N ALA A 69 13.22 2.63 -17.31
CA ALA A 69 14.55 3.16 -17.61
C ALA A 69 15.66 2.10 -17.55
N ASN A 70 15.41 0.98 -16.87
CA ASN A 70 16.37 -0.08 -16.62
C ASN A 70 15.83 -1.48 -16.98
N PRO A 71 15.51 -1.78 -18.23
CA PRO A 71 14.71 -2.95 -18.63
C PRO A 71 15.38 -4.31 -18.37
N ARG A 72 16.65 -4.33 -17.99
CA ARG A 72 17.38 -5.57 -17.62
C ARG A 72 17.60 -5.71 -16.13
N LYS A 73 16.93 -4.91 -15.32
CA LYS A 73 17.02 -4.95 -13.86
C LYS A 73 15.78 -5.54 -13.24
N SER A 74 15.97 -6.15 -12.08
CA SER A 74 14.91 -6.46 -11.13
C SER A 74 14.99 -5.47 -9.97
N LEU A 75 13.88 -5.23 -9.31
CA LEU A 75 13.77 -4.31 -8.20
C LEU A 75 13.21 -5.06 -6.99
N VAL A 76 13.80 -4.84 -5.83
CA VAL A 76 13.25 -5.26 -4.54
C VAL A 76 12.77 -4.00 -3.82
N ILE A 77 11.53 -4.02 -3.36
CA ILE A 77 10.93 -2.95 -2.56
C ILE A 77 10.82 -3.46 -1.13
N LEU A 78 11.44 -2.76 -0.20
CA LEU A 78 11.28 -2.98 1.23
C LEU A 78 10.37 -1.89 1.79
N ALA A 79 9.23 -2.29 2.31
CA ALA A 79 8.23 -1.37 2.85
C ALA A 79 7.55 -1.99 4.08
N GLY A 80 6.92 -1.17 4.90
CA GLY A 80 6.10 -1.66 6.00
C GLY A 80 4.97 -2.57 5.51
N SER A 81 4.50 -3.47 6.37
CA SER A 81 3.47 -4.47 6.04
C SER A 81 2.26 -3.86 5.35
N GLY A 82 1.74 -2.75 5.86
CA GLY A 82 0.60 -2.05 5.29
C GLY A 82 0.75 -1.59 3.84
N HIS A 83 1.97 -1.41 3.36
CA HIS A 83 2.27 -1.05 1.97
C HIS A 83 2.64 -2.28 1.12
N SER A 84 3.15 -3.34 1.75
CA SER A 84 3.71 -4.51 1.07
C SER A 84 2.67 -5.54 0.62
N TRP A 85 1.47 -5.51 1.17
CA TRP A 85 0.39 -6.41 0.78
C TRP A 85 0.05 -6.26 -0.69
N LYS A 86 -0.52 -7.30 -1.30
CA LYS A 86 -0.99 -7.23 -2.71
C LYS A 86 -1.97 -6.09 -2.98
N ARG A 87 -2.66 -5.61 -1.94
CA ARG A 87 -3.59 -4.47 -1.98
C ARG A 87 -2.90 -3.10 -1.94
N GLY A 88 -1.66 -3.03 -1.44
CA GLY A 88 -0.84 -1.82 -1.35
C GLY A 88 -0.07 -1.50 -2.64
N ILE A 89 1.25 -1.33 -2.53
CA ILE A 89 2.15 -1.03 -3.66
C ILE A 89 1.94 -2.01 -4.83
N PRO A 90 1.82 -3.35 -4.63
CA PRO A 90 1.65 -4.29 -5.74
C PRO A 90 0.38 -4.05 -6.57
N ALA A 91 -0.73 -3.67 -5.93
CA ALA A 91 -1.96 -3.31 -6.66
C ALA A 91 -1.72 -2.11 -7.58
N GLN A 92 -0.97 -1.11 -7.14
CA GLN A 92 -0.64 0.06 -7.95
C GLN A 92 0.34 -0.29 -9.08
N VAL A 93 1.34 -1.15 -8.83
CA VAL A 93 2.24 -1.64 -9.88
C VAL A 93 1.44 -2.33 -10.99
N ARG A 94 0.49 -3.20 -10.64
CA ARG A 94 -0.38 -3.89 -11.60
C ARG A 94 -1.27 -2.92 -12.39
N ARG A 95 -1.74 -1.83 -11.75
CA ARG A 95 -2.52 -0.78 -12.41
C ARG A 95 -1.69 0.04 -13.39
N LEU A 96 -0.44 0.34 -13.03
CA LEU A 96 0.45 1.23 -13.79
C LEU A 96 1.27 0.52 -14.87
N SER A 97 1.38 -0.82 -14.81
CA SER A 97 2.28 -1.57 -15.68
C SER A 97 1.79 -3.01 -15.92
N LYS A 98 2.56 -3.74 -16.74
CA LYS A 98 2.42 -5.19 -16.93
C LYS A 98 3.55 -5.98 -16.26
N TYR A 99 4.34 -5.35 -15.40
CA TYR A 99 5.39 -6.05 -14.68
C TYR A 99 4.82 -7.09 -13.73
N SER A 100 5.43 -8.28 -13.75
CA SER A 100 5.17 -9.29 -12.73
C SER A 100 5.82 -8.87 -11.41
N TYR A 101 5.22 -9.29 -10.31
CA TYR A 101 5.77 -9.09 -8.98
C TYR A 101 5.52 -10.32 -8.11
N THR A 102 6.28 -10.42 -7.06
CA THR A 102 6.10 -11.41 -6.00
C THR A 102 6.07 -10.68 -4.67
N VAL A 103 5.08 -11.00 -3.85
CA VAL A 103 4.90 -10.44 -2.52
C VAL A 103 5.33 -11.46 -1.48
N VAL A 104 6.25 -11.03 -0.61
CA VAL A 104 6.72 -11.80 0.54
C VAL A 104 6.40 -11.01 1.79
N LEU A 105 5.62 -11.57 2.70
CA LEU A 105 5.30 -10.96 3.98
C LEU A 105 5.90 -11.80 5.11
N PRO A 106 6.69 -11.20 6.00
CA PRO A 106 7.08 -11.83 7.25
C PRO A 106 5.95 -11.75 8.27
N GLU A 107 5.89 -12.74 9.14
CA GLU A 107 5.06 -12.68 10.35
C GLU A 107 5.49 -11.52 11.24
N SER A 108 4.54 -10.82 11.81
CA SER A 108 4.77 -9.70 12.73
C SER A 108 3.59 -9.60 13.71
N ASP A 109 3.63 -8.64 14.62
CA ASP A 109 2.51 -8.41 15.52
C ASP A 109 1.23 -8.04 14.77
N ASP A 110 1.34 -7.30 13.66
CA ASP A 110 0.22 -6.85 12.84
C ASP A 110 -0.15 -7.82 11.70
N VAL A 111 0.67 -8.84 11.45
CA VAL A 111 0.51 -9.75 10.30
C VAL A 111 0.68 -11.19 10.77
N LYS A 112 -0.43 -11.90 10.92
CA LYS A 112 -0.47 -13.28 11.42
C LYS A 112 -0.88 -14.26 10.32
N ILE A 113 -0.33 -15.48 10.37
CA ILE A 113 -0.60 -16.52 9.38
C ILE A 113 -2.09 -16.88 9.30
N GLU A 114 -2.80 -16.78 10.42
CA GLU A 114 -4.23 -17.12 10.51
C GLU A 114 -5.12 -16.15 9.74
N THR A 115 -4.63 -14.92 9.50
CA THR A 115 -5.38 -13.85 8.84
C THR A 115 -4.95 -13.60 7.40
N ILE A 116 -3.81 -14.19 6.98
CA ILE A 116 -3.22 -14.01 5.65
C ILE A 116 -3.62 -15.14 4.71
N ASN A 117 -3.88 -14.78 3.46
CA ASN A 117 -4.18 -15.74 2.40
C ASN A 117 -3.49 -15.35 1.07
N GLN A 118 -3.72 -16.14 0.01
CA GLN A 118 -3.10 -15.92 -1.31
C GLN A 118 -3.48 -14.60 -1.98
N SER A 119 -4.58 -13.96 -1.59
CA SER A 119 -4.93 -12.63 -2.09
C SER A 119 -4.10 -11.52 -1.44
N ASP A 120 -3.39 -11.82 -0.37
CA ASP A 120 -2.59 -10.88 0.41
C ASP A 120 -1.10 -10.94 0.07
N ALA A 121 -0.56 -12.15 -0.09
CA ALA A 121 0.85 -12.40 -0.41
C ALA A 121 1.03 -13.67 -1.27
N ASP A 122 2.19 -13.81 -1.89
CA ASP A 122 2.58 -15.04 -2.60
C ASP A 122 3.33 -15.98 -1.65
N TYR A 123 4.10 -15.41 -0.71
CA TYR A 123 4.84 -16.14 0.31
C TYR A 123 4.65 -15.46 1.65
N PHE A 124 4.48 -16.28 2.68
CA PHE A 124 4.45 -15.86 4.07
C PHE A 124 5.59 -16.55 4.84
N ILE A 125 6.40 -15.76 5.56
CA ILE A 125 7.55 -16.28 6.32
C ILE A 125 7.20 -16.26 7.79
N THR A 126 7.15 -17.45 8.40
CA THR A 126 6.91 -17.64 9.84
C THR A 126 8.21 -17.90 10.58
N GLY A 127 8.19 -17.70 11.91
CA GLY A 127 9.31 -18.10 12.79
C GLY A 127 10.48 -17.13 12.81
N TRP A 128 10.29 -15.88 12.37
CA TRP A 128 11.25 -14.81 12.60
C TRP A 128 11.06 -14.28 14.02
N PHE A 129 11.85 -14.84 14.93
CA PHE A 129 11.97 -14.30 16.28
C PHE A 129 13.18 -13.37 16.30
N PHE A 130 12.94 -12.09 16.41
CA PHE A 130 13.94 -11.11 16.80
C PHE A 130 13.83 -10.84 18.28
#